data_6251f8a0246e5b1d9d4aed7227f71ecc
#
_entry.id   6251f8a0246e5b1d9d4aed7227f71ecc
#
_cell.length_a   1.000
_cell.length_b   1.000
_cell.length_c   1.000
_cell.angle_alpha   90.00
_cell.angle_beta   90.00
_cell.angle_gamma   90.00
#
_symmetry.space_group_name_H-M   'P 1'
#
loop_
_entity.id
_entity.type
_entity.pdbx_description
1 polymer ?
#
loop_
_entity_poly.entity_id
_entity_poly.type
_entity_poly.pdbx_seq_one_letter_code
_entity_poly.pdbx_strand_id
1 'polypeptide(L)'
;MTDTERTDDPPPARVDRRAFLAGGLRVTGAITATSLGVDSLAAAAAPARKRPPGPYVRSSQPNILVIMVDQLRTPRWFGPGGHAAALPPNLASLARSGVSFLRHYTASNDCTPARAALLTGLHTHQTGCMITGASTLDPGFPTWGTMLRDQGYATYWYGKWHLTRGDAHWHERNGSAGLARYGFDGGTFPSPNGAPGQGWRVDPQIAAQFDQWYSDAAGDGPWCTTVSFVNPHDIAWWWRWSKVSAVEAAAPSRITALPPNFETPAQLAARGKPLVQRSLQATSAASFGQVPFSGPNVEAAWLPFLDLYAKLQLEVDLQVGQVLRTLARDRQVLENTIVVFTSDHGEYGASHGLRGKGAGMYEEAINVPLIVTDYTGRLGGVPNSVRHQLTSTVDIAPLLLTLGTGSNDWRLDSRYAQIAGRPDLARIVRDPAAPGREYALHATDEVLTEFALLPYAADAPLHVAGMVTRNTKYATYTNWRANTIEPLAHGEETELYDHTTREGYLELDNLAGRSHAEDRMRTTLERAIREELHAPLPFTLVNAQRGGLEEYYRLAAAERANSRTHRLRAVQKLISQIEHQLP
;
A
#
# COMPACT_ATOMS: atom_id res chain seq x y z
N MET A 1 42.63 49.61 -28.20
CA MET A 1 43.59 48.83 -27.42
C MET A 1 42.99 48.67 -26.05
N THR A 2 42.34 47.56 -25.84
CA THR A 2 42.76 46.32 -25.27
C THR A 2 41.69 45.25 -25.50
N ASP A 3 42.13 44.08 -25.90
CA ASP A 3 41.37 42.87 -26.18
C ASP A 3 40.59 42.34 -24.97
N THR A 4 39.36 41.88 -25.19
CA THR A 4 38.65 40.98 -24.28
C THR A 4 38.53 39.61 -24.96
N GLU A 5 39.31 38.66 -24.46
CA GLU A 5 39.26 37.26 -24.87
C GLU A 5 37.85 36.66 -24.63
N ARG A 6 37.26 36.13 -25.69
CA ARG A 6 36.12 35.22 -25.63
C ARG A 6 36.67 33.82 -25.39
N THR A 7 36.28 33.21 -24.30
CA THR A 7 36.44 31.78 -24.09
C THR A 7 35.26 31.07 -24.75
N ASP A 8 35.55 30.38 -25.85
CA ASP A 8 34.61 29.47 -26.53
C ASP A 8 34.54 28.16 -25.75
N ASP A 9 33.42 27.94 -25.07
CA ASP A 9 33.07 26.61 -24.55
C ASP A 9 32.54 25.74 -25.72
N PRO A 10 33.01 24.49 -25.85
CA PRO A 10 32.50 23.59 -26.88
C PRO A 10 31.06 23.16 -26.57
N PRO A 11 30.21 22.98 -27.62
CA PRO A 11 28.84 22.55 -27.43
C PRO A 11 28.79 21.11 -26.86
N PRO A 12 27.76 20.75 -26.06
CA PRO A 12 27.63 19.43 -25.50
C PRO A 12 27.50 18.35 -26.58
N ALA A 13 28.28 17.29 -26.46
CA ALA A 13 28.30 16.18 -27.39
C ALA A 13 26.90 15.57 -27.58
N ARG A 14 26.44 15.52 -28.82
CA ARG A 14 25.23 14.79 -29.21
C ARG A 14 25.48 13.30 -29.02
N VAL A 15 24.77 12.69 -28.09
CA VAL A 15 24.76 11.22 -27.93
C VAL A 15 24.07 10.60 -29.14
N ASP A 16 24.84 9.84 -29.92
CA ASP A 16 24.33 9.13 -31.10
C ASP A 16 23.39 7.99 -30.64
N ARG A 17 22.09 8.16 -30.89
CA ARG A 17 21.04 7.18 -30.61
C ARG A 17 21.26 5.82 -31.26
N ARG A 18 22.05 5.72 -32.32
CA ARG A 18 22.34 4.45 -33.01
C ARG A 18 23.40 3.63 -32.29
N ALA A 19 24.34 4.27 -31.63
CA ALA A 19 25.35 3.56 -30.80
C ALA A 19 24.72 2.95 -29.53
N PHE A 20 23.73 3.61 -28.94
CA PHE A 20 23.01 3.09 -27.77
C PHE A 20 22.13 1.87 -28.09
N LEU A 21 21.52 1.84 -29.28
CA LEU A 21 20.69 0.70 -29.71
C LEU A 21 21.50 -0.49 -30.23
N ALA A 22 22.72 -0.27 -30.73
CA ALA A 22 23.61 -1.34 -31.20
C ALA A 22 24.32 -2.09 -30.06
N GLY A 23 24.49 -1.48 -28.87
CA GLY A 23 25.06 -2.11 -27.68
C GLY A 23 24.13 -3.07 -26.96
N GLY A 24 22.83 -2.96 -27.18
CA GLY A 24 21.79 -3.76 -26.49
C GLY A 24 21.51 -5.15 -27.07
N LEU A 25 22.13 -5.55 -28.17
CA LEU A 25 21.75 -6.77 -28.90
C LEU A 25 22.85 -7.86 -29.01
N ARG A 26 23.91 -7.81 -28.19
CA ARG A 26 24.88 -8.89 -28.11
C ARG A 26 25.32 -9.17 -26.67
N VAL A 27 24.43 -9.68 -25.85
CA VAL A 27 24.76 -10.43 -24.64
C VAL A 27 23.99 -11.75 -24.69
N THR A 28 24.38 -12.58 -25.62
CA THR A 28 24.24 -14.04 -25.51
C THR A 28 25.64 -14.57 -25.28
N GLY A 29 25.91 -15.00 -24.10
CA GLY A 29 27.15 -15.70 -23.78
C GLY A 29 27.83 -15.15 -22.53
N ALA A 30 27.82 -15.95 -21.48
CA ALA A 30 28.61 -15.84 -20.27
C ALA A 30 28.31 -14.59 -19.41
N ILE A 31 27.18 -14.58 -18.73
CA ILE A 31 27.08 -13.95 -17.43
C ILE A 31 27.83 -14.87 -16.47
N THR A 32 29.13 -14.65 -16.32
CA THR A 32 29.82 -15.07 -15.11
C THR A 32 29.17 -14.32 -13.97
N ALA A 33 28.42 -15.06 -13.15
CA ALA A 33 27.74 -14.55 -11.98
C ALA A 33 28.76 -14.03 -10.96
N THR A 34 29.13 -12.79 -11.10
CA THR A 34 29.68 -11.96 -10.03
C THR A 34 28.63 -10.90 -9.66
N SER A 35 27.38 -11.30 -9.57
CA SER A 35 26.36 -10.52 -8.89
C SER A 35 26.24 -11.10 -7.48
N LEU A 36 26.80 -10.39 -6.52
CA LEU A 36 26.65 -10.64 -5.08
C LEU A 36 25.20 -10.72 -4.58
N GLY A 37 24.21 -10.73 -5.46
CA GLY A 37 22.78 -10.74 -5.13
C GLY A 37 22.05 -12.07 -5.35
N VAL A 38 22.53 -12.95 -6.21
CA VAL A 38 21.77 -14.17 -6.56
C VAL A 38 22.08 -15.31 -5.60
N ASP A 39 23.32 -15.42 -5.13
CA ASP A 39 23.70 -16.48 -4.18
C ASP A 39 23.18 -16.25 -2.76
N SER A 40 22.97 -14.98 -2.34
CA SER A 40 22.40 -14.69 -1.02
C SER A 40 20.88 -14.91 -0.95
N LEU A 41 20.16 -14.83 -2.08
CA LEU A 41 18.71 -15.15 -2.10
C LEU A 41 18.46 -16.67 -1.99
N ALA A 42 19.37 -17.49 -2.46
CA ALA A 42 19.29 -18.93 -2.32
C ALA A 42 19.71 -19.44 -0.92
N ALA A 43 20.53 -18.67 -0.20
CA ALA A 43 21.07 -19.08 1.12
C ALA A 43 20.14 -18.76 2.31
N ALA A 44 19.07 -17.95 2.10
CA ALA A 44 18.18 -17.53 3.19
C ALA A 44 17.04 -18.53 3.51
N ALA A 45 16.86 -19.58 2.71
CA ALA A 45 16.02 -20.69 3.09
C ALA A 45 16.82 -21.63 3.98
N ALA A 46 16.58 -21.63 5.28
CA ALA A 46 17.08 -22.68 6.15
C ALA A 46 16.68 -24.04 5.55
N PRO A 47 17.58 -25.03 5.46
CA PRO A 47 17.25 -26.32 4.85
C PRO A 47 16.13 -26.95 5.65
N ALA A 48 14.91 -26.91 5.10
CA ALA A 48 13.82 -27.69 5.61
C ALA A 48 14.25 -29.16 5.53
N ARG A 49 14.22 -29.86 6.64
CA ARG A 49 14.49 -31.30 6.67
C ARG A 49 13.46 -31.95 5.77
N LYS A 50 13.90 -32.50 4.64
CA LYS A 50 13.06 -33.29 3.72
C LYS A 50 12.44 -34.44 4.51
N ARG A 51 11.22 -34.27 4.95
CA ARG A 51 10.37 -35.34 5.41
C ARG A 51 9.65 -35.87 4.17
N PRO A 52 9.61 -37.19 3.93
CA PRO A 52 8.79 -37.71 2.84
C PRO A 52 7.34 -37.25 3.11
N PRO A 53 6.60 -36.80 2.08
CA PRO A 53 5.22 -36.38 2.25
C PRO A 53 4.42 -37.54 2.81
N GLY A 54 3.98 -37.42 4.05
CA GLY A 54 2.97 -38.28 4.62
C GLY A 54 1.62 -38.03 3.93
N PRO A 55 0.63 -38.92 4.07
CA PRO A 55 -0.70 -38.65 3.55
C PRO A 55 -1.22 -37.36 4.18
N TYR A 56 -1.66 -36.40 3.34
CA TYR A 56 -2.24 -35.14 3.78
C TYR A 56 -3.46 -35.42 4.68
N VAL A 57 -3.36 -35.03 5.94
CA VAL A 57 -4.48 -35.09 6.87
C VAL A 57 -5.17 -33.74 6.84
N ARG A 58 -6.42 -33.69 6.33
CA ARG A 58 -7.24 -32.48 6.31
C ARG A 58 -7.38 -31.95 7.74
N SER A 59 -6.73 -30.83 8.02
CA SER A 59 -6.81 -30.15 9.32
C SER A 59 -8.24 -29.66 9.57
N SER A 60 -8.65 -29.62 10.83
CA SER A 60 -9.86 -28.90 11.24
C SER A 60 -9.76 -27.39 11.00
N GLN A 61 -8.53 -26.87 10.94
CA GLN A 61 -8.21 -25.47 10.65
C GLN A 61 -7.85 -25.33 9.16
N PRO A 62 -8.36 -24.31 8.43
CA PRO A 62 -7.98 -24.07 7.03
C PRO A 62 -6.56 -23.54 6.93
N ASN A 63 -5.91 -23.79 5.81
CA ASN A 63 -4.76 -23.00 5.41
C ASN A 63 -5.23 -21.60 4.99
N ILE A 64 -4.40 -20.60 5.19
CA ILE A 64 -4.70 -19.22 4.86
C ILE A 64 -3.60 -18.67 3.95
N LEU A 65 -3.97 -18.26 2.73
CA LEU A 65 -3.09 -17.57 1.82
C LEU A 65 -3.48 -16.10 1.75
N VAL A 66 -2.62 -15.21 2.24
CA VAL A 66 -2.79 -13.76 2.08
C VAL A 66 -1.96 -13.30 0.90
N ILE A 67 -2.60 -12.73 -0.11
CA ILE A 67 -1.92 -12.10 -1.25
C ILE A 67 -2.14 -10.59 -1.12
N MET A 68 -1.05 -9.85 -1.00
CA MET A 68 -1.06 -8.40 -0.90
C MET A 68 -0.25 -7.79 -2.04
N VAL A 69 -0.77 -6.72 -2.63
CA VAL A 69 -0.07 -5.92 -3.63
C VAL A 69 0.07 -4.48 -3.14
N ASP A 70 1.10 -3.78 -3.55
CA ASP A 70 1.36 -2.41 -3.10
C ASP A 70 0.77 -1.42 -4.11
N GLN A 71 0.00 -0.43 -3.61
CA GLN A 71 -0.51 0.70 -4.39
C GLN A 71 -1.58 0.34 -5.44
N LEU A 72 -2.40 -0.71 -5.19
CA LEU A 72 -3.51 -1.08 -6.06
C LEU A 72 -4.83 -0.51 -5.54
N ARG A 73 -5.41 0.43 -6.28
CA ARG A 73 -6.76 0.94 -5.98
C ARG A 73 -7.87 0.01 -6.48
N THR A 74 -9.03 0.08 -5.86
CA THR A 74 -10.24 -0.48 -6.44
C THR A 74 -10.52 0.18 -7.80
N PRO A 75 -10.80 -0.60 -8.88
CA PRO A 75 -11.12 -0.04 -10.18
C PRO A 75 -12.34 0.86 -10.10
N ARG A 76 -12.20 2.12 -10.51
CA ARG A 76 -13.28 3.11 -10.44
C ARG A 76 -13.71 3.64 -11.81
N TRP A 77 -12.80 3.68 -12.76
CA TRP A 77 -12.99 4.32 -14.05
C TRP A 77 -12.90 3.36 -15.25
N PHE A 78 -12.79 2.07 -14.98
CA PHE A 78 -12.60 1.07 -16.02
C PHE A 78 -13.93 0.45 -16.43
N GLY A 79 -14.48 0.94 -17.53
CA GLY A 79 -15.43 0.29 -18.42
C GLY A 79 -16.76 -0.22 -17.88
N PRO A 80 -17.71 -0.46 -18.77
CA PRO A 80 -18.96 -1.17 -18.47
C PRO A 80 -18.67 -2.67 -18.26
N GLY A 81 -19.23 -3.27 -17.26
CA GLY A 81 -19.08 -4.72 -17.02
C GLY A 81 -18.93 -5.13 -15.57
N GLY A 82 -19.01 -4.14 -14.65
CA GLY A 82 -18.93 -4.38 -13.22
C GLY A 82 -17.50 -4.58 -12.71
N HIS A 83 -17.37 -4.74 -11.40
CA HIS A 83 -16.09 -4.81 -10.69
C HIS A 83 -15.15 -5.92 -11.20
N ALA A 84 -15.67 -7.15 -11.36
CA ALA A 84 -14.84 -8.26 -11.80
C ALA A 84 -14.33 -8.13 -13.25
N ALA A 85 -15.05 -7.40 -14.12
CA ALA A 85 -14.61 -7.14 -15.49
C ALA A 85 -13.55 -6.02 -15.57
N ALA A 86 -13.46 -5.19 -14.55
CA ALA A 86 -12.47 -4.10 -14.45
C ALA A 86 -11.14 -4.55 -13.81
N LEU A 87 -11.11 -5.72 -13.17
CA LEU A 87 -9.90 -6.30 -12.61
C LEU A 87 -9.04 -6.97 -13.70
N PRO A 88 -7.71 -7.03 -13.52
CA PRO A 88 -6.85 -7.89 -14.33
C PRO A 88 -7.28 -9.36 -14.31
N PRO A 89 -6.90 -10.17 -15.31
CA PRO A 89 -7.52 -11.48 -15.57
C PRO A 89 -7.49 -12.49 -14.42
N ASN A 90 -6.35 -12.62 -13.72
CA ASN A 90 -6.22 -13.56 -12.61
C ASN A 90 -6.98 -13.09 -11.37
N LEU A 91 -6.92 -11.78 -11.07
CA LEU A 91 -7.73 -11.17 -10.02
C LEU A 91 -9.23 -11.25 -10.33
N ALA A 92 -9.62 -11.03 -11.59
CA ALA A 92 -11.00 -11.24 -12.02
C ALA A 92 -11.45 -12.69 -11.84
N SER A 93 -10.57 -13.66 -12.07
CA SER A 93 -10.84 -15.09 -11.82
C SER A 93 -11.00 -15.38 -10.33
N LEU A 94 -10.12 -14.81 -9.49
CA LEU A 94 -10.21 -14.94 -8.04
C LEU A 94 -11.53 -14.34 -7.51
N ALA A 95 -11.92 -13.16 -8.01
CA ALA A 95 -13.19 -12.50 -7.65
C ALA A 95 -14.41 -13.31 -8.04
N ARG A 96 -14.39 -13.98 -9.21
CA ARG A 96 -15.47 -14.90 -9.62
C ARG A 96 -15.57 -16.13 -8.73
N SER A 97 -14.48 -16.57 -8.14
CA SER A 97 -14.44 -17.71 -7.23
C SER A 97 -14.72 -17.35 -5.77
N GLY A 98 -14.76 -16.06 -5.45
CA GLY A 98 -14.85 -15.53 -4.09
C GLY A 98 -15.95 -14.50 -3.90
N VAL A 99 -15.83 -13.79 -2.79
CA VAL A 99 -16.68 -12.66 -2.39
C VAL A 99 -15.83 -11.40 -2.42
N SER A 100 -16.25 -10.38 -3.19
CA SER A 100 -15.56 -9.10 -3.33
C SER A 100 -16.22 -8.01 -2.49
N PHE A 101 -15.42 -7.17 -1.85
CA PHE A 101 -15.88 -6.04 -1.06
C PHE A 101 -15.63 -4.74 -1.83
N LEU A 102 -16.69 -4.02 -2.20
CA LEU A 102 -16.57 -2.81 -3.02
C LEU A 102 -16.25 -1.56 -2.19
N ARG A 103 -16.44 -1.63 -0.88
CA ARG A 103 -16.27 -0.51 0.05
C ARG A 103 -15.31 -0.89 1.18
N HIS A 104 -14.14 -1.36 0.80
CA HIS A 104 -13.05 -1.66 1.71
C HIS A 104 -12.02 -0.54 1.66
N TYR A 105 -11.71 0.03 2.81
CA TYR A 105 -10.90 1.24 2.91
C TYR A 105 -9.64 1.00 3.71
N THR A 106 -8.52 1.54 3.24
CA THR A 106 -7.29 1.53 4.03
C THR A 106 -7.40 2.49 5.22
N ALA A 107 -6.86 2.08 6.36
CA ALA A 107 -6.82 2.91 7.57
C ALA A 107 -5.78 4.04 7.49
N SER A 108 -4.81 3.92 6.59
CA SER A 108 -3.84 4.95 6.21
C SER A 108 -3.44 4.72 4.75
N ASN A 109 -3.10 5.76 3.99
CA ASN A 109 -2.80 5.66 2.57
C ASN A 109 -1.32 5.86 2.22
N ASP A 110 -0.42 5.54 3.14
CA ASP A 110 1.03 5.46 2.91
C ASP A 110 1.55 4.08 3.33
N CYS A 111 2.59 3.55 2.68
CA CYS A 111 2.96 2.14 2.76
C CYS A 111 3.18 1.63 4.19
N THR A 112 4.15 2.19 4.94
CA THR A 112 4.49 1.69 6.28
C THR A 112 3.33 1.83 7.27
N PRO A 113 2.64 2.99 7.39
CA PRO A 113 1.47 3.13 8.25
C PRO A 113 0.31 2.18 7.87
N ALA A 114 0.00 2.06 6.59
CA ALA A 114 -1.06 1.17 6.11
C ALA A 114 -0.78 -0.30 6.44
N ARG A 115 0.48 -0.73 6.22
CA ARG A 115 0.92 -2.11 6.52
C ARG A 115 0.90 -2.40 8.02
N ALA A 116 1.30 -1.42 8.86
CA ALA A 116 1.21 -1.56 10.31
C ALA A 116 -0.26 -1.74 10.77
N ALA A 117 -1.16 -0.91 10.24
CA ALA A 117 -2.59 -1.01 10.55
C ALA A 117 -3.18 -2.36 10.08
N LEU A 118 -2.83 -2.80 8.88
CA LEU A 118 -3.29 -4.05 8.30
C LEU A 118 -2.82 -5.27 9.11
N LEU A 119 -1.52 -5.31 9.49
CA LEU A 119 -0.93 -6.43 10.22
C LEU A 119 -1.46 -6.58 11.65
N THR A 120 -1.68 -5.46 12.33
CA THR A 120 -2.02 -5.44 13.76
C THR A 120 -3.52 -5.32 14.04
N GLY A 121 -4.31 -4.83 13.07
CA GLY A 121 -5.69 -4.42 13.29
C GLY A 121 -5.84 -3.12 14.10
N LEU A 122 -4.73 -2.36 14.29
CA LEU A 122 -4.68 -1.11 15.03
C LEU A 122 -4.48 0.09 14.10
N HIS A 123 -5.01 1.23 14.46
CA HIS A 123 -4.77 2.47 13.73
C HIS A 123 -3.36 3.02 13.99
N THR A 124 -2.92 3.93 13.11
CA THR A 124 -1.56 4.51 13.11
C THR A 124 -1.19 5.19 14.42
N HIS A 125 -2.11 5.94 15.05
CA HIS A 125 -1.86 6.60 16.34
C HIS A 125 -1.75 5.61 17.51
N GLN A 126 -2.31 4.41 17.36
CA GLN A 126 -2.16 3.35 18.36
C GLN A 126 -0.80 2.67 18.25
N THR A 127 -0.26 2.50 17.04
CA THR A 127 1.05 1.88 16.84
C THR A 127 2.21 2.88 16.89
N GLY A 128 1.94 4.17 16.65
CA GLY A 128 2.97 5.19 16.44
C GLY A 128 3.74 5.03 15.12
N CYS A 129 3.36 4.05 14.28
CA CYS A 129 4.00 3.78 12.99
C CYS A 129 3.35 4.66 11.91
N MET A 130 3.88 5.86 11.68
CA MET A 130 3.17 6.94 11.00
C MET A 130 3.89 7.53 9.79
N ILE A 131 5.15 7.15 9.53
CA ILE A 131 5.95 7.69 8.41
C ILE A 131 6.55 6.56 7.60
N THR A 132 6.31 6.58 6.30
CA THR A 132 6.82 5.57 5.36
C THR A 132 8.34 5.52 5.35
N GLY A 133 8.92 4.32 5.43
CA GLY A 133 10.35 4.07 5.38
C GLY A 133 11.14 4.61 6.58
N ALA A 134 10.56 5.46 7.41
CA ALA A 134 11.20 6.08 8.57
C ALA A 134 10.70 5.56 9.92
N SER A 135 9.45 5.10 9.99
CA SER A 135 8.90 4.46 11.19
C SER A 135 9.26 2.98 11.26
N THR A 136 9.32 2.44 12.47
CA THR A 136 9.44 1.01 12.74
C THR A 136 8.25 0.55 13.57
N LEU A 137 7.56 -0.50 13.14
CA LEU A 137 6.57 -1.16 13.97
C LEU A 137 7.27 -1.85 15.15
N ASP A 138 6.92 -1.50 16.38
CA ASP A 138 7.48 -2.18 17.54
C ASP A 138 7.03 -3.65 17.57
N PRO A 139 7.94 -4.62 17.71
CA PRO A 139 7.60 -6.05 17.73
C PRO A 139 6.79 -6.48 18.96
N GLY A 140 6.58 -5.61 19.93
CA GLY A 140 5.65 -5.80 21.03
C GLY A 140 4.18 -5.78 20.59
N PHE A 141 3.85 -5.19 19.43
CA PHE A 141 2.49 -5.25 18.90
C PHE A 141 2.18 -6.63 18.31
N PRO A 142 1.06 -7.26 18.72
CA PRO A 142 0.60 -8.49 18.09
C PRO A 142 0.33 -8.24 16.59
N THR A 143 0.87 -9.09 15.75
CA THR A 143 0.57 -9.16 14.31
C THR A 143 -0.29 -10.39 14.04
N TRP A 144 -0.89 -10.50 12.88
CA TRP A 144 -1.58 -11.75 12.55
C TRP A 144 -0.64 -12.96 12.55
N GLY A 145 0.69 -12.75 12.34
CA GLY A 145 1.69 -13.82 12.45
C GLY A 145 1.77 -14.38 13.86
N THR A 146 1.93 -13.52 14.87
CA THR A 146 1.96 -13.96 16.29
C THR A 146 0.61 -14.49 16.74
N MET A 147 -0.50 -13.81 16.37
CA MET A 147 -1.86 -14.24 16.73
C MET A 147 -2.18 -15.64 16.22
N LEU A 148 -1.80 -15.96 14.98
CA LEU A 148 -2.05 -17.27 14.38
C LEU A 148 -1.08 -18.34 14.89
N ARG A 149 0.17 -17.98 15.23
CA ARG A 149 1.07 -18.91 15.94
C ARG A 149 0.51 -19.36 17.28
N ASP A 150 -0.15 -18.47 18.01
CA ASP A 150 -0.87 -18.81 19.24
C ASP A 150 -2.01 -19.83 19.01
N GLN A 151 -2.48 -19.95 17.76
CA GLN A 151 -3.50 -20.93 17.35
C GLN A 151 -2.90 -22.19 16.69
N GLY A 152 -1.57 -22.34 16.73
CA GLY A 152 -0.87 -23.52 16.20
C GLY A 152 -0.55 -23.46 14.70
N TYR A 153 -0.66 -22.30 14.07
CA TYR A 153 -0.28 -22.11 12.66
C TYR A 153 1.24 -21.97 12.49
N ALA A 154 1.77 -22.55 11.44
CA ALA A 154 3.03 -22.11 10.86
C ALA A 154 2.77 -20.85 10.00
N THR A 155 3.52 -19.78 10.23
CA THR A 155 3.26 -18.47 9.59
C THR A 155 4.47 -18.00 8.82
N TYR A 156 4.26 -17.59 7.55
CA TYR A 156 5.33 -17.24 6.62
C TYR A 156 5.04 -15.90 5.94
N TRP A 157 6.12 -15.17 5.59
CA TRP A 157 6.06 -13.94 4.82
C TRP A 157 7.07 -13.96 3.70
N TYR A 158 6.63 -13.67 2.47
CA TYR A 158 7.49 -13.49 1.30
C TYR A 158 7.17 -12.17 0.62
N GLY A 159 8.19 -11.44 0.20
CA GLY A 159 8.07 -10.15 -0.47
C GLY A 159 8.22 -8.93 0.43
N LYS A 160 7.62 -7.81 0.00
CA LYS A 160 7.77 -6.51 0.64
C LYS A 160 7.24 -6.53 2.08
N TRP A 161 8.13 -6.25 3.04
CA TRP A 161 7.82 -6.08 4.46
C TRP A 161 7.50 -4.64 4.80
N HIS A 162 8.48 -3.75 4.67
CA HIS A 162 8.41 -2.30 4.80
C HIS A 162 7.84 -1.79 6.15
N LEU A 163 8.11 -2.50 7.24
CA LEU A 163 7.67 -2.16 8.61
C LEU A 163 8.83 -1.93 9.57
N THR A 164 10.05 -1.91 9.06
CA THR A 164 11.26 -1.63 9.82
C THR A 164 12.11 -0.63 9.09
N ARG A 165 12.61 0.38 9.82
CA ARG A 165 13.46 1.41 9.24
C ARG A 165 14.74 0.81 8.67
N GLY A 166 15.08 1.18 7.42
CA GLY A 166 16.25 0.65 6.74
C GLY A 166 16.14 -0.85 6.47
N ASP A 167 14.98 -1.29 5.99
CA ASP A 167 14.64 -2.69 5.72
C ASP A 167 15.76 -3.50 5.08
N ALA A 168 16.37 -3.00 4.00
CA ALA A 168 17.43 -3.74 3.31
C ALA A 168 18.60 -4.07 4.26
N HIS A 169 19.12 -3.08 4.97
CA HIS A 169 20.24 -3.28 5.91
C HIS A 169 19.84 -4.05 7.16
N TRP A 170 18.60 -3.88 7.63
CA TRP A 170 18.12 -4.59 8.80
C TRP A 170 17.95 -6.08 8.49
N HIS A 171 17.37 -6.43 7.36
CA HIS A 171 17.20 -7.81 6.92
C HIS A 171 18.53 -8.48 6.55
N GLU A 172 19.47 -7.77 5.94
CA GLU A 172 20.82 -8.28 5.70
C GLU A 172 21.53 -8.71 7.00
N ARG A 173 21.32 -7.96 8.08
CA ARG A 173 21.93 -8.27 9.39
C ARG A 173 21.20 -9.34 10.18
N ASN A 174 19.87 -9.39 10.09
CA ASN A 174 19.02 -10.22 10.94
C ASN A 174 18.37 -11.39 10.17
N GLY A 175 18.35 -11.35 8.84
CA GLY A 175 17.75 -12.39 8.00
C GLY A 175 16.34 -12.76 8.45
N SER A 176 15.99 -14.03 8.34
CA SER A 176 14.68 -14.55 8.76
C SER A 176 14.42 -14.37 10.27
N ALA A 177 15.46 -14.34 11.12
CA ALA A 177 15.33 -14.10 12.55
C ALA A 177 14.67 -12.74 12.87
N GLY A 178 14.82 -11.77 11.98
CA GLY A 178 14.17 -10.47 12.10
C GLY A 178 12.65 -10.56 12.00
N LEU A 179 12.12 -11.31 11.04
CA LEU A 179 10.68 -11.52 10.86
C LEU A 179 10.08 -12.41 11.97
N ALA A 180 10.86 -13.31 12.55
CA ALA A 180 10.42 -14.16 13.65
C ALA A 180 9.90 -13.37 14.85
N ARG A 181 10.43 -12.14 15.08
CA ARG A 181 9.96 -11.24 16.14
C ARG A 181 8.52 -10.76 15.91
N TYR A 182 8.09 -10.76 14.66
CA TYR A 182 6.72 -10.41 14.25
C TYR A 182 5.87 -11.65 13.95
N GLY A 183 6.37 -12.83 14.32
CA GLY A 183 5.65 -14.09 14.17
C GLY A 183 5.71 -14.69 12.76
N PHE A 184 6.73 -14.39 11.94
CA PHE A 184 6.84 -14.97 10.60
C PHE A 184 8.19 -15.66 10.38
N ASP A 185 8.15 -16.77 9.66
CA ASP A 185 9.30 -17.42 9.04
C ASP A 185 9.40 -17.04 7.55
N GLY A 186 10.42 -17.53 6.87
CA GLY A 186 10.69 -17.20 5.47
C GLY A 186 11.38 -15.84 5.31
N GLY A 187 10.95 -15.07 4.35
CA GLY A 187 11.43 -13.73 4.03
C GLY A 187 12.06 -13.62 2.66
N THR A 188 11.99 -12.43 2.09
CA THR A 188 12.72 -12.00 0.89
C THR A 188 13.82 -11.05 1.34
N PHE A 189 15.09 -11.39 1.08
CA PHE A 189 16.22 -10.62 1.55
C PHE A 189 17.20 -10.29 0.41
N PRO A 190 17.64 -9.00 0.26
CA PRO A 190 17.14 -7.84 1.00
C PRO A 190 15.63 -7.61 0.76
N SER A 191 14.93 -7.11 1.78
CA SER A 191 13.48 -6.86 1.64
C SER A 191 13.24 -5.78 0.60
N PRO A 192 12.37 -6.02 -0.39
CA PRO A 192 12.02 -4.97 -1.32
C PRO A 192 11.30 -3.83 -0.60
N ASN A 193 11.71 -2.60 -0.89
CA ASN A 193 11.16 -1.38 -0.28
C ASN A 193 10.38 -0.50 -1.26
N GLY A 194 10.32 -0.87 -2.55
CA GLY A 194 9.68 -0.10 -3.59
C GLY A 194 10.62 0.85 -4.33
N ALA A 195 11.93 0.57 -4.38
CA ALA A 195 12.87 1.32 -5.22
C ALA A 195 12.49 1.27 -6.72
N PRO A 196 12.98 2.20 -7.57
CA PRO A 196 12.60 2.27 -8.99
C PRO A 196 12.79 0.94 -9.73
N GLY A 197 11.73 0.46 -10.41
CA GLY A 197 11.74 -0.80 -11.16
C GLY A 197 11.94 -2.05 -10.31
N GLN A 198 11.79 -1.94 -9.00
CA GLN A 198 11.99 -3.06 -8.09
C GLN A 198 10.86 -4.09 -8.22
N GLY A 199 9.62 -3.64 -8.38
CA GLY A 199 8.48 -4.54 -8.57
C GLY A 199 8.65 -5.41 -9.81
N TRP A 200 9.02 -4.80 -10.93
CA TRP A 200 9.32 -5.52 -12.17
C TRP A 200 10.34 -6.64 -12.00
N ARG A 201 11.41 -6.39 -11.21
CA ARG A 201 12.51 -7.35 -11.05
C ARG A 201 12.27 -8.38 -9.95
N VAL A 202 11.58 -8.00 -8.87
CA VAL A 202 11.52 -8.81 -7.64
C VAL A 202 10.20 -9.58 -7.53
N ASP A 203 9.09 -9.09 -8.07
CA ASP A 203 7.80 -9.79 -7.98
C ASP A 203 7.83 -11.21 -8.56
N PRO A 204 8.50 -11.48 -9.72
CA PRO A 204 8.68 -12.85 -10.19
C PRO A 204 9.47 -13.75 -9.22
N GLN A 205 10.45 -13.18 -8.51
CA GLN A 205 11.24 -13.91 -7.51
C GLN A 205 10.42 -14.22 -6.27
N ILE A 206 9.54 -13.30 -5.85
CA ILE A 206 8.61 -13.51 -4.73
C ILE A 206 7.66 -14.66 -5.06
N ALA A 207 7.10 -14.69 -6.28
CA ALA A 207 6.24 -15.78 -6.73
C ALA A 207 7.01 -17.14 -6.75
N ALA A 208 8.28 -17.13 -7.18
CA ALA A 208 9.14 -18.32 -7.17
C ALA A 208 9.50 -18.77 -5.74
N GLN A 209 9.71 -17.86 -4.81
CA GLN A 209 9.93 -18.19 -3.39
C GLN A 209 8.69 -18.86 -2.77
N PHE A 210 7.49 -18.38 -3.09
CA PHE A 210 6.27 -19.04 -2.68
C PHE A 210 6.16 -20.45 -3.28
N ASP A 211 6.52 -20.62 -4.57
CA ASP A 211 6.52 -21.91 -5.25
C ASP A 211 7.46 -22.92 -4.59
N GLN A 212 8.66 -22.49 -4.26
CA GLN A 212 9.64 -23.31 -3.54
C GLN A 212 9.13 -23.70 -2.15
N TRP A 213 8.67 -22.72 -1.36
CA TRP A 213 8.10 -22.98 -0.04
C TRP A 213 6.92 -23.94 -0.11
N TYR A 214 6.03 -23.74 -1.09
CA TYR A 214 4.86 -24.60 -1.27
C TYR A 214 5.24 -26.05 -1.51
N SER A 215 6.25 -26.28 -2.31
CA SER A 215 6.75 -27.62 -2.61
C SER A 215 7.40 -28.29 -1.39
N ASP A 216 7.99 -27.51 -0.48
CA ASP A 216 8.74 -28.03 0.66
C ASP A 216 7.89 -28.19 1.94
N ALA A 217 6.87 -27.35 2.15
CA ALA A 217 6.21 -27.20 3.45
C ALA A 217 4.67 -27.15 3.43
N ALA A 218 4.02 -26.96 2.28
CA ALA A 218 2.56 -26.73 2.26
C ALA A 218 1.73 -27.98 2.67
N GLY A 219 2.32 -29.15 2.67
CA GLY A 219 1.69 -30.40 3.14
C GLY A 219 1.59 -30.52 4.68
N ASP A 220 2.33 -29.71 5.42
CA ASP A 220 2.47 -29.81 6.88
C ASP A 220 1.50 -28.88 7.67
N GLY A 221 0.43 -28.35 7.02
CA GLY A 221 -0.53 -27.39 7.58
C GLY A 221 -1.04 -27.73 8.99
N PRO A 222 -1.74 -26.75 9.68
CA PRO A 222 -2.24 -25.50 9.13
C PRO A 222 -1.15 -24.42 9.00
N TRP A 223 -1.21 -23.67 7.94
CA TRP A 223 -0.29 -22.57 7.69
C TRP A 223 -1.02 -21.28 7.29
N CYS A 224 -0.40 -20.13 7.60
CA CYS A 224 -0.75 -18.84 7.04
C CYS A 224 0.46 -18.26 6.32
N THR A 225 0.41 -18.18 5.01
CA THR A 225 1.48 -17.63 4.20
C THR A 225 1.04 -16.34 3.56
N THR A 226 1.84 -15.29 3.74
CA THR A 226 1.65 -13.99 3.10
C THR A 226 2.62 -13.84 1.93
N VAL A 227 2.07 -13.50 0.76
CA VAL A 227 2.83 -13.14 -0.44
C VAL A 227 2.55 -11.67 -0.73
N SER A 228 3.56 -10.82 -0.54
CA SER A 228 3.46 -9.37 -0.62
C SER A 228 4.27 -8.83 -1.79
N PHE A 229 3.60 -8.52 -2.89
CA PHE A 229 4.22 -7.99 -4.10
C PHE A 229 4.48 -6.48 -3.99
N VAL A 230 5.42 -5.99 -4.81
CA VAL A 230 5.79 -4.57 -4.89
C VAL A 230 4.90 -3.83 -5.88
N ASN A 231 4.64 -4.39 -7.07
CA ASN A 231 3.82 -3.71 -8.07
C ASN A 231 2.32 -3.71 -7.69
N PRO A 232 1.61 -2.66 -8.16
CA PRO A 232 1.96 -1.63 -9.14
C PRO A 232 2.75 -0.41 -8.62
N HIS A 233 3.41 -0.49 -7.45
CA HIS A 233 4.15 0.62 -6.80
C HIS A 233 5.22 1.28 -7.70
N ASP A 234 5.77 0.59 -8.71
CA ASP A 234 6.75 1.19 -9.63
C ASP A 234 6.21 2.44 -10.34
N ILE A 235 4.88 2.65 -10.37
CA ILE A 235 4.24 3.86 -10.88
C ILE A 235 4.65 5.13 -10.12
N ALA A 236 4.99 5.02 -8.83
CA ALA A 236 5.40 6.15 -8.00
C ALA A 236 6.63 6.87 -8.56
N TRP A 237 7.44 6.18 -9.34
CA TRP A 237 8.67 6.68 -9.94
C TRP A 237 8.48 7.36 -11.30
N TRP A 238 7.29 7.32 -11.87
CA TRP A 238 6.98 8.01 -13.10
C TRP A 238 6.97 9.53 -12.82
N TRP A 239 7.53 10.33 -13.61
CA TRP A 239 8.00 10.36 -15.00
C TRP A 239 9.54 10.21 -15.10
N ARG A 240 10.27 10.80 -14.14
CA ARG A 240 11.74 10.92 -14.18
C ARG A 240 12.43 9.56 -14.22
N TRP A 241 11.89 8.58 -13.50
CA TRP A 241 12.52 7.29 -13.26
C TRP A 241 11.91 6.14 -14.06
N SER A 242 10.86 6.37 -14.84
CA SER A 242 10.24 5.34 -15.67
C SER A 242 11.16 4.79 -16.76
N LYS A 243 12.18 5.58 -17.16
CA LYS A 243 13.21 5.16 -18.13
C LYS A 243 14.12 4.06 -17.59
N VAL A 244 14.12 3.87 -16.29
CA VAL A 244 14.93 2.88 -15.58
C VAL A 244 14.21 1.56 -15.44
N SER A 245 12.88 1.57 -15.44
CA SER A 245 12.10 0.34 -15.53
C SER A 245 11.99 -0.03 -17.01
N ALA A 246 12.45 -1.23 -17.39
CA ALA A 246 12.25 -1.81 -18.72
C ALA A 246 10.76 -1.94 -19.12
N VAL A 247 9.88 -1.45 -18.28
CA VAL A 247 8.42 -1.42 -18.43
C VAL A 247 7.96 -0.31 -19.38
N GLU A 248 8.87 0.58 -19.78
CA GLU A 248 8.59 1.58 -20.81
C GLU A 248 8.32 0.85 -22.10
N ALA A 249 7.09 0.65 -22.43
CA ALA A 249 6.75 0.47 -23.74
C ALA A 249 5.87 -0.54 -24.29
N ALA A 250 5.38 -0.31 -25.32
CA ALA A 250 4.94 -1.22 -26.37
C ALA A 250 3.58 -1.91 -26.17
N ALA A 251 2.80 -1.60 -25.15
CA ALA A 251 1.37 -1.87 -25.22
C ALA A 251 0.66 -0.64 -25.82
N PRO A 252 -0.21 -0.80 -26.83
CA PRO A 252 -1.03 0.31 -27.30
C PRO A 252 -1.87 0.84 -26.15
N SER A 253 -1.95 2.16 -26.03
CA SER A 253 -2.78 2.84 -25.06
C SER A 253 -4.22 2.32 -25.13
N ARG A 254 -4.73 1.85 -24.01
CA ARG A 254 -6.14 1.47 -23.86
C ARG A 254 -6.95 2.55 -23.15
N ILE A 255 -6.26 3.50 -22.53
CA ILE A 255 -6.86 4.60 -21.79
C ILE A 255 -6.83 5.82 -22.70
N THR A 256 -8.03 6.30 -23.08
CA THR A 256 -8.22 7.35 -24.08
C THR A 256 -8.68 8.67 -23.50
N ALA A 257 -8.91 8.75 -22.19
CA ALA A 257 -9.36 9.95 -21.50
C ALA A 257 -8.82 10.02 -20.08
N LEU A 258 -8.70 11.24 -19.57
CA LEU A 258 -8.39 11.49 -18.16
C LEU A 258 -9.57 11.09 -17.26
N PRO A 259 -9.34 10.83 -15.97
CA PRO A 259 -10.41 10.63 -15.01
C PRO A 259 -11.40 11.80 -15.02
N PRO A 260 -12.72 11.55 -14.85
CA PRO A 260 -13.73 12.61 -14.89
C PRO A 260 -13.59 13.62 -13.73
N ASN A 261 -12.80 13.28 -12.72
CA ASN A 261 -12.43 14.14 -11.60
C ASN A 261 -10.99 14.67 -11.68
N PHE A 262 -10.41 14.74 -12.87
CA PHE A 262 -9.13 15.44 -13.05
C PHE A 262 -9.31 16.95 -12.76
N GLU A 263 -8.44 17.51 -11.90
CA GLU A 263 -8.47 18.91 -11.49
C GLU A 263 -7.09 19.56 -11.60
N THR A 264 -7.09 20.79 -12.08
CA THR A 264 -5.90 21.65 -12.07
C THR A 264 -5.67 22.22 -10.67
N PRO A 265 -4.45 22.71 -10.34
CA PRO A 265 -4.20 23.42 -9.08
C PRO A 265 -5.14 24.60 -8.83
N ALA A 266 -5.52 25.33 -9.88
CA ALA A 266 -6.47 26.44 -9.80
C ALA A 266 -7.89 25.97 -9.48
N GLN A 267 -8.33 24.84 -10.00
CA GLN A 267 -9.63 24.25 -9.70
C GLN A 267 -9.69 23.73 -8.26
N LEU A 268 -8.63 23.08 -7.76
CA LEU A 268 -8.55 22.68 -6.34
C LEU A 268 -8.70 23.90 -5.42
N ALA A 269 -7.98 24.99 -5.73
CA ALA A 269 -8.09 26.23 -4.95
C ALA A 269 -9.49 26.85 -5.02
N ALA A 270 -10.07 26.96 -6.21
CA ALA A 270 -11.40 27.54 -6.43
C ALA A 270 -12.53 26.75 -5.75
N ARG A 271 -12.34 25.46 -5.54
CA ARG A 271 -13.28 24.56 -4.85
C ARG A 271 -13.03 24.45 -3.35
N GLY A 272 -12.14 25.28 -2.78
CA GLY A 272 -11.84 25.27 -1.35
C GLY A 272 -11.23 23.95 -0.86
N LYS A 273 -10.45 23.29 -1.70
CA LYS A 273 -9.77 22.04 -1.32
C LYS A 273 -8.50 22.33 -0.53
N PRO A 274 -8.10 21.46 0.42
CA PRO A 274 -6.98 21.68 1.31
C PRO A 274 -5.66 21.99 0.61
N LEU A 275 -4.89 22.89 1.21
CA LEU A 275 -3.61 23.36 0.66
C LEU A 275 -2.60 22.22 0.51
N VAL A 276 -2.64 21.22 1.39
CA VAL A 276 -1.71 20.07 1.33
C VAL A 276 -1.79 19.33 -0.01
N GLN A 277 -2.94 19.27 -0.67
CA GLN A 277 -3.12 18.60 -1.96
C GLN A 277 -2.39 19.35 -3.08
N ARG A 278 -2.51 20.68 -3.13
CA ARG A 278 -1.74 21.52 -4.08
C ARG A 278 -0.24 21.47 -3.77
N SER A 279 0.09 21.39 -2.50
CA SER A 279 1.46 21.19 -2.05
C SER A 279 2.03 19.84 -2.52
N LEU A 280 1.23 18.76 -2.45
CA LEU A 280 1.61 17.45 -3.01
C LEU A 280 1.83 17.51 -4.53
N GLN A 281 0.97 18.23 -5.29
CA GLN A 281 1.20 18.43 -6.72
C GLN A 281 2.57 19.11 -6.99
N ALA A 282 2.89 20.17 -6.24
CA ALA A 282 4.15 20.89 -6.37
C ALA A 282 5.36 20.01 -5.99
N THR A 283 5.25 19.28 -4.89
CA THR A 283 6.30 18.37 -4.39
C THR A 283 6.54 17.23 -5.39
N SER A 284 5.48 16.62 -5.90
CA SER A 284 5.56 15.58 -6.92
C SER A 284 6.17 16.08 -8.23
N ALA A 285 5.82 17.30 -8.67
CA ALA A 285 6.38 17.91 -9.87
C ALA A 285 7.89 18.15 -9.73
N ALA A 286 8.34 18.61 -8.57
CA ALA A 286 9.75 18.84 -8.29
C ALA A 286 10.56 17.53 -8.24
N SER A 287 9.99 16.49 -7.62
CA SER A 287 10.68 15.21 -7.35
C SER A 287 10.69 14.29 -8.57
N PHE A 288 9.56 14.17 -9.25
CA PHE A 288 9.34 13.19 -10.32
C PHE A 288 9.15 13.81 -11.70
N GLY A 289 9.26 15.12 -11.84
CA GLY A 289 9.11 15.87 -13.09
C GLY A 289 7.74 16.51 -13.25
N GLN A 290 7.75 17.67 -13.93
CA GLN A 290 6.54 18.43 -14.20
C GLN A 290 5.67 17.74 -15.24
N VAL A 291 4.36 17.72 -14.97
CA VAL A 291 3.32 17.31 -15.91
C VAL A 291 2.36 18.49 -16.06
N PRO A 292 1.95 18.88 -17.28
CA PRO A 292 1.06 20.03 -17.48
C PRO A 292 -0.33 19.75 -16.90
N PHE A 293 -0.95 20.77 -16.32
CA PHE A 293 -2.33 20.71 -15.81
C PHE A 293 -3.32 21.42 -16.74
N SER A 294 -2.85 22.16 -17.74
CA SER A 294 -3.67 22.93 -18.67
C SER A 294 -3.01 23.00 -20.04
N GLY A 295 -3.79 23.36 -21.04
CA GLY A 295 -3.32 23.48 -22.42
C GLY A 295 -3.53 22.22 -23.26
N PRO A 296 -3.17 22.24 -24.55
CA PRO A 296 -3.51 21.18 -25.50
C PRO A 296 -2.79 19.85 -25.27
N ASN A 297 -1.72 19.85 -24.47
CA ASN A 297 -0.89 18.67 -24.24
C ASN A 297 -1.18 17.93 -22.94
N VAL A 298 -2.24 18.30 -22.20
CA VAL A 298 -2.54 17.69 -20.89
C VAL A 298 -2.77 16.19 -21.02
N GLU A 299 -3.67 15.78 -21.89
CA GLU A 299 -3.95 14.36 -22.11
C GLU A 299 -2.71 13.61 -22.61
N ALA A 300 -2.01 14.14 -23.61
CA ALA A 300 -0.80 13.54 -24.13
C ALA A 300 0.29 13.33 -23.07
N ALA A 301 0.29 14.13 -22.01
CA ALA A 301 1.22 14.01 -20.91
C ALA A 301 0.77 13.00 -19.83
N TRP A 302 -0.52 12.93 -19.50
CA TRP A 302 -1.03 12.10 -18.43
C TRP A 302 -1.45 10.68 -18.87
N LEU A 303 -1.91 10.49 -20.10
CA LEU A 303 -2.33 9.18 -20.60
C LEU A 303 -1.22 8.12 -20.49
N PRO A 304 0.07 8.41 -20.81
CA PRO A 304 1.16 7.46 -20.61
C PRO A 304 1.35 7.02 -19.15
N PHE A 305 1.05 7.89 -18.19
CA PHE A 305 1.05 7.54 -16.76
C PHE A 305 -0.03 6.51 -16.42
N LEU A 306 -1.24 6.74 -16.92
CA LEU A 306 -2.36 5.83 -16.70
C LEU A 306 -2.14 4.48 -17.39
N ASP A 307 -1.59 4.50 -18.62
CA ASP A 307 -1.25 3.27 -19.34
C ASP A 307 -0.16 2.47 -18.62
N LEU A 308 0.86 3.14 -18.10
CA LEU A 308 1.90 2.49 -17.30
C LEU A 308 1.28 1.87 -16.03
N TYR A 309 0.41 2.60 -15.33
CA TYR A 309 -0.24 2.06 -14.14
C TYR A 309 -1.09 0.81 -14.46
N ALA A 310 -1.86 0.86 -15.55
CA ALA A 310 -2.61 -0.30 -16.02
C ALA A 310 -1.70 -1.48 -16.38
N LYS A 311 -0.55 -1.22 -17.01
CA LYS A 311 0.43 -2.25 -17.34
C LYS A 311 1.04 -2.88 -16.09
N LEU A 312 1.44 -2.08 -15.11
CA LEU A 312 2.00 -2.59 -13.84
C LEU A 312 1.00 -3.45 -13.07
N GLN A 313 -0.30 -3.13 -13.17
CA GLN A 313 -1.35 -4.01 -12.63
C GLN A 313 -1.41 -5.36 -13.35
N LEU A 314 -1.23 -5.38 -14.69
CA LEU A 314 -1.17 -6.64 -15.44
C LEU A 314 0.09 -7.45 -15.09
N GLU A 315 1.22 -6.81 -14.87
CA GLU A 315 2.47 -7.48 -14.51
C GLU A 315 2.37 -8.16 -13.14
N VAL A 316 1.84 -7.47 -12.13
CA VAL A 316 1.63 -8.12 -10.82
C VAL A 316 0.54 -9.18 -10.87
N ASP A 317 -0.49 -9.00 -11.70
CA ASP A 317 -1.53 -10.00 -11.91
C ASP A 317 -0.99 -11.32 -12.46
N LEU A 318 0.03 -11.27 -13.33
CA LEU A 318 0.73 -12.47 -13.79
C LEU A 318 1.37 -13.22 -12.62
N GLN A 319 1.95 -12.52 -11.66
CA GLN A 319 2.58 -13.12 -10.48
C GLN A 319 1.54 -13.67 -9.50
N VAL A 320 0.43 -12.95 -9.30
CA VAL A 320 -0.74 -13.47 -8.57
C VAL A 320 -1.24 -14.76 -9.22
N GLY A 321 -1.36 -14.77 -10.55
CA GLY A 321 -1.72 -15.97 -11.31
C GLY A 321 -0.73 -17.13 -11.12
N GLN A 322 0.58 -16.84 -10.99
CA GLN A 322 1.57 -17.87 -10.69
C GLN A 322 1.35 -18.48 -9.29
N VAL A 323 1.14 -17.64 -8.27
CA VAL A 323 0.83 -18.10 -6.91
C VAL A 323 -0.43 -18.96 -6.87
N LEU A 324 -1.50 -18.54 -7.55
CA LEU A 324 -2.75 -19.30 -7.61
C LEU A 324 -2.58 -20.64 -8.37
N ARG A 325 -1.78 -20.68 -9.44
CA ARG A 325 -1.46 -21.93 -10.14
C ARG A 325 -0.64 -22.89 -9.27
N THR A 326 0.31 -22.36 -8.51
CA THR A 326 1.08 -23.15 -7.53
C THR A 326 0.15 -23.77 -6.48
N LEU A 327 -0.75 -22.97 -5.89
CA LEU A 327 -1.74 -23.46 -4.93
C LEU A 327 -2.62 -24.57 -5.53
N ALA A 328 -2.99 -24.45 -6.80
CA ALA A 328 -3.86 -25.41 -7.48
C ALA A 328 -3.17 -26.74 -7.88
N ARG A 329 -1.87 -26.91 -7.67
CA ARG A 329 -1.15 -28.17 -7.97
C ARG A 329 -1.59 -29.34 -7.12
N ASP A 330 -1.92 -29.05 -5.86
CA ASP A 330 -2.45 -30.06 -4.94
C ASP A 330 -3.90 -29.72 -4.60
N ARG A 331 -4.81 -30.54 -5.08
CA ARG A 331 -6.25 -30.38 -4.88
C ARG A 331 -6.64 -30.46 -3.41
N GLN A 332 -5.98 -31.31 -2.61
CA GLN A 332 -6.30 -31.46 -1.19
C GLN A 332 -5.89 -30.21 -0.41
N VAL A 333 -4.72 -29.64 -0.72
CA VAL A 333 -4.27 -28.37 -0.13
C VAL A 333 -5.19 -27.23 -0.56
N LEU A 334 -5.54 -27.13 -1.84
CA LEU A 334 -6.45 -26.10 -2.35
C LEU A 334 -7.81 -26.16 -1.64
N GLU A 335 -8.45 -27.35 -1.59
CA GLU A 335 -9.75 -27.56 -0.95
C GLU A 335 -9.72 -27.35 0.58
N ASN A 336 -8.55 -27.15 1.18
CA ASN A 336 -8.38 -26.78 2.58
C ASN A 336 -7.84 -25.34 2.75
N THR A 337 -7.88 -24.51 1.71
CA THR A 337 -7.29 -23.16 1.75
C THR A 337 -8.35 -22.08 1.55
N ILE A 338 -8.21 -21.00 2.33
CA ILE A 338 -8.92 -19.72 2.14
C ILE A 338 -7.90 -18.70 1.65
N VAL A 339 -8.22 -18.02 0.55
CA VAL A 339 -7.38 -16.96 -0.02
C VAL A 339 -7.98 -15.60 0.33
N VAL A 340 -7.15 -14.70 0.88
CA VAL A 340 -7.49 -13.31 1.15
C VAL A 340 -6.58 -12.43 0.30
N PHE A 341 -7.16 -11.69 -0.63
CA PHE A 341 -6.45 -10.76 -1.49
C PHE A 341 -6.79 -9.32 -1.09
N THR A 342 -5.77 -8.45 -0.95
CA THR A 342 -5.94 -7.03 -0.65
C THR A 342 -4.76 -6.19 -1.16
N SER A 343 -4.87 -4.85 -1.00
CA SER A 343 -3.78 -3.89 -1.17
C SER A 343 -3.59 -3.09 0.11
N ASP A 344 -2.40 -2.56 0.33
CA ASP A 344 -2.13 -1.67 1.47
C ASP A 344 -2.77 -0.30 1.31
N HIS A 345 -2.67 0.32 0.13
CA HIS A 345 -3.31 1.58 -0.24
C HIS A 345 -3.52 1.65 -1.75
N GLY A 346 -4.20 2.70 -2.22
CA GLY A 346 -4.44 2.96 -3.63
C GLY A 346 -3.41 3.90 -4.27
N GLU A 347 -3.82 4.46 -5.42
CA GLU A 347 -3.07 5.40 -6.27
C GLU A 347 -4.05 6.45 -6.81
N TYR A 348 -3.72 7.73 -6.73
CA TYR A 348 -4.58 8.80 -7.26
C TYR A 348 -4.85 8.65 -8.76
N GLY A 349 -3.86 8.24 -9.53
CA GLY A 349 -4.05 7.93 -10.94
C GLY A 349 -4.60 9.11 -11.73
N ALA A 350 -4.01 10.28 -11.62
CA ALA A 350 -4.42 11.54 -12.23
C ALA A 350 -5.77 12.13 -11.70
N SER A 351 -6.55 11.42 -10.89
CA SER A 351 -7.70 12.01 -10.20
C SER A 351 -7.25 13.20 -9.37
N HIS A 352 -8.00 14.29 -9.40
CA HIS A 352 -7.66 15.57 -8.76
C HIS A 352 -6.29 16.15 -9.19
N GLY A 353 -5.77 15.73 -10.36
CA GLY A 353 -4.43 16.11 -10.81
C GLY A 353 -3.32 15.60 -9.91
N LEU A 354 -3.57 14.54 -9.13
CA LEU A 354 -2.63 13.96 -8.18
C LEU A 354 -1.99 12.69 -8.72
N ARG A 355 -0.80 12.38 -8.20
CA ARG A 355 -0.03 11.15 -8.41
C ARG A 355 0.40 10.61 -7.06
N GLY A 356 0.49 9.28 -6.96
CA GLY A 356 0.90 8.63 -5.72
C GLY A 356 -0.23 8.56 -4.71
N LYS A 357 0.07 8.89 -3.48
CA LYS A 357 -0.75 8.67 -2.29
C LYS A 357 -0.44 9.72 -1.22
N GLY A 358 -1.04 9.61 -0.03
CA GLY A 358 -0.87 10.59 1.07
C GLY A 358 -1.67 11.87 0.85
N ALA A 359 -1.55 12.81 1.76
CA ALA A 359 -2.04 14.18 1.67
C ALA A 359 -3.55 14.37 1.41
N GLY A 360 -4.36 13.30 1.50
CA GLY A 360 -5.81 13.43 1.27
C GLY A 360 -6.56 12.11 1.39
N MET A 361 -7.88 12.20 1.30
CA MET A 361 -8.81 11.10 1.48
C MET A 361 -9.64 10.78 0.24
N TYR A 362 -9.12 11.03 -0.96
CA TYR A 362 -9.86 10.68 -2.18
C TYR A 362 -9.95 9.16 -2.35
N GLU A 363 -11.09 8.73 -2.91
CA GLU A 363 -11.42 7.30 -3.07
C GLU A 363 -10.30 6.50 -3.73
N GLU A 364 -9.61 7.10 -4.68
CA GLU A 364 -8.56 6.46 -5.45
C GLU A 364 -7.34 6.04 -4.61
N ALA A 365 -7.06 6.79 -3.54
CA ALA A 365 -5.96 6.48 -2.63
C ALA A 365 -6.38 5.59 -1.47
N ILE A 366 -7.66 5.61 -1.08
CA ILE A 366 -8.11 4.95 0.16
C ILE A 366 -9.03 3.74 -0.07
N ASN A 367 -9.71 3.62 -1.21
CA ASN A 367 -10.54 2.46 -1.52
C ASN A 367 -9.69 1.39 -2.20
N VAL A 368 -9.48 0.28 -1.50
CA VAL A 368 -8.62 -0.83 -1.94
C VAL A 368 -9.42 -2.11 -2.14
N PRO A 369 -9.00 -3.03 -3.02
CA PRO A 369 -9.70 -4.28 -3.21
C PRO A 369 -9.57 -5.17 -1.98
N LEU A 370 -10.66 -5.88 -1.64
CA LEU A 370 -10.66 -7.03 -0.77
C LEU A 370 -11.46 -8.14 -1.44
N ILE A 371 -10.83 -9.30 -1.63
CA ILE A 371 -11.46 -10.51 -2.16
C ILE A 371 -11.17 -11.66 -1.19
N VAL A 372 -12.22 -12.35 -0.77
CA VAL A 372 -12.10 -13.56 0.07
C VAL A 372 -12.62 -14.74 -0.73
N THR A 373 -11.74 -15.68 -1.06
CA THR A 373 -12.07 -16.90 -1.80
C THR A 373 -11.92 -18.11 -0.90
N ASP A 374 -13.04 -18.74 -0.60
CA ASP A 374 -13.11 -19.89 0.29
C ASP A 374 -13.23 -21.19 -0.51
N TYR A 375 -12.11 -21.86 -0.75
CA TYR A 375 -12.11 -23.19 -1.40
C TYR A 375 -12.51 -24.31 -0.45
N THR A 376 -12.64 -24.02 0.85
CA THR A 376 -12.99 -25.02 1.88
C THR A 376 -14.50 -25.20 2.02
N GLY A 377 -15.29 -24.21 1.62
CA GLY A 377 -16.73 -24.11 1.85
C GLY A 377 -17.13 -23.79 3.28
N ARG A 378 -16.18 -23.50 4.19
CA ARG A 378 -16.48 -23.28 5.64
C ARG A 378 -17.13 -21.93 5.92
N LEU A 379 -16.80 -20.91 5.13
CA LEU A 379 -17.40 -19.58 5.31
C LEU A 379 -18.83 -19.53 4.74
N GLY A 380 -19.15 -20.36 3.74
CA GLY A 380 -20.47 -20.38 3.14
C GLY A 380 -20.81 -19.15 2.30
N GLY A 381 -19.81 -18.39 1.88
CA GLY A 381 -19.99 -17.26 0.96
C GLY A 381 -20.36 -17.75 -0.44
N VAL A 382 -21.28 -17.02 -1.10
CA VAL A 382 -21.66 -17.32 -2.48
C VAL A 382 -20.58 -16.79 -3.43
N PRO A 383 -19.94 -17.65 -4.26
CA PRO A 383 -18.96 -17.21 -5.23
C PRO A 383 -19.53 -16.15 -6.20
N ASN A 384 -18.65 -15.32 -6.76
CA ASN A 384 -19.01 -14.22 -7.66
C ASN A 384 -20.03 -13.23 -7.07
N SER A 385 -20.01 -13.04 -5.75
CA SER A 385 -20.88 -12.09 -5.08
C SER A 385 -20.11 -10.88 -4.55
N VAL A 386 -20.83 -9.77 -4.39
CA VAL A 386 -20.27 -8.52 -3.88
C VAL A 386 -20.86 -8.15 -2.54
N ARG A 387 -20.06 -7.40 -1.76
CA ARG A 387 -20.45 -6.81 -0.48
C ARG A 387 -20.33 -5.30 -0.56
N HIS A 388 -21.36 -4.61 -0.09
CA HIS A 388 -21.46 -3.15 -0.06
C HIS A 388 -21.28 -2.58 1.35
N GLN A 389 -21.06 -3.44 2.33
CA GLN A 389 -20.75 -3.02 3.68
C GLN A 389 -19.44 -2.26 3.73
N LEU A 390 -19.39 -1.21 4.55
CA LEU A 390 -18.16 -0.53 4.89
C LEU A 390 -17.27 -1.46 5.71
N THR A 391 -16.04 -1.61 5.27
CA THR A 391 -14.98 -2.38 5.95
C THR A 391 -13.66 -1.64 5.86
N SER A 392 -12.70 -1.99 6.71
CA SER A 392 -11.39 -1.34 6.74
C SER A 392 -10.26 -2.38 6.82
N THR A 393 -9.07 -1.98 6.40
CA THR A 393 -7.88 -2.84 6.48
C THR A 393 -7.56 -3.28 7.91
N VAL A 394 -7.94 -2.52 8.95
CA VAL A 394 -7.83 -2.95 10.35
C VAL A 394 -8.74 -4.13 10.72
N ASP A 395 -9.66 -4.53 9.84
CA ASP A 395 -10.52 -5.69 10.03
C ASP A 395 -9.91 -7.00 9.50
N ILE A 396 -8.76 -6.93 8.80
CA ILE A 396 -8.11 -8.11 8.20
C ILE A 396 -7.49 -9.01 9.29
N ALA A 397 -6.72 -8.47 10.22
CA ALA A 397 -6.14 -9.28 11.29
C ALA A 397 -7.21 -10.02 12.13
N PRO A 398 -8.33 -9.38 12.53
CA PRO A 398 -9.50 -10.06 13.13
C PRO A 398 -10.11 -11.14 12.23
N LEU A 399 -10.21 -10.92 10.91
CA LEU A 399 -10.68 -11.96 9.99
C LEU A 399 -9.76 -13.18 10.05
N LEU A 400 -8.43 -12.97 9.90
CA LEU A 400 -7.48 -14.08 9.90
C LEU A 400 -7.51 -14.85 11.23
N LEU A 401 -7.67 -14.15 12.35
CA LEU A 401 -7.80 -14.79 13.66
C LEU A 401 -9.11 -15.61 13.76
N THR A 402 -10.23 -15.08 13.25
CA THR A 402 -11.50 -15.83 13.17
C THR A 402 -11.35 -17.09 12.31
N LEU A 403 -10.63 -17.01 11.17
CA LEU A 403 -10.35 -18.18 10.32
C LEU A 403 -9.48 -19.20 11.05
N GLY A 404 -8.48 -18.73 11.80
CA GLY A 404 -7.54 -19.58 12.54
C GLY A 404 -8.16 -20.30 13.73
N THR A 405 -9.05 -19.63 14.45
CA THR A 405 -9.77 -20.22 15.60
C THR A 405 -11.00 -21.01 15.18
N GLY A 406 -11.55 -20.76 14.00
CA GLY A 406 -12.81 -21.32 13.54
C GLY A 406 -14.06 -20.75 14.23
N SER A 407 -13.90 -19.76 15.11
CA SER A 407 -14.98 -19.10 15.84
C SER A 407 -14.65 -17.63 16.15
N ASN A 408 -15.60 -16.92 16.75
CA ASN A 408 -15.41 -15.57 17.29
C ASN A 408 -15.11 -15.54 18.80
N ASP A 409 -14.90 -16.69 19.44
CA ASP A 409 -14.68 -16.77 20.88
C ASP A 409 -13.38 -16.09 21.33
N TRP A 410 -12.41 -15.95 20.41
CA TRP A 410 -11.20 -15.18 20.62
C TRP A 410 -11.47 -13.72 21.03
N ARG A 411 -12.65 -13.17 20.70
CA ARG A 411 -13.06 -11.81 21.08
C ARG A 411 -13.27 -11.65 22.59
N LEU A 412 -13.42 -12.75 23.32
CA LEU A 412 -13.50 -12.78 24.77
C LEU A 412 -12.13 -12.93 25.44
N ASP A 413 -11.08 -13.18 24.66
CA ASP A 413 -9.71 -13.30 25.16
C ASP A 413 -9.09 -11.92 25.34
N SER A 414 -8.66 -11.61 26.55
CA SER A 414 -8.04 -10.32 26.89
C SER A 414 -6.78 -10.00 26.09
N ARG A 415 -6.08 -11.01 25.56
CA ARG A 415 -4.91 -10.83 24.69
C ARG A 415 -5.24 -10.07 23.40
N TYR A 416 -6.49 -10.12 22.94
CA TYR A 416 -6.97 -9.53 21.70
C TYR A 416 -7.99 -8.40 21.93
N ALA A 417 -8.12 -7.91 23.16
CA ALA A 417 -9.11 -6.91 23.55
C ALA A 417 -9.07 -5.65 22.65
N GLN A 418 -7.87 -5.25 22.21
CA GLN A 418 -7.65 -4.06 21.36
C GLN A 418 -8.27 -4.16 19.96
N ILE A 419 -8.58 -5.38 19.50
CA ILE A 419 -9.20 -5.63 18.18
C ILE A 419 -10.55 -6.35 18.28
N ALA A 420 -10.99 -6.70 19.49
CA ALA A 420 -12.20 -7.50 19.70
C ALA A 420 -13.49 -6.81 19.20
N GLY A 421 -13.52 -5.48 19.18
CA GLY A 421 -14.65 -4.69 18.69
C GLY A 421 -14.75 -4.54 17.16
N ARG A 422 -13.78 -5.05 16.38
CA ARG A 422 -13.79 -4.93 14.91
C ARG A 422 -14.93 -5.78 14.30
N PRO A 423 -15.52 -5.37 13.15
CA PRO A 423 -16.55 -6.15 12.46
C PRO A 423 -16.12 -7.58 12.15
N ASP A 424 -17.10 -8.47 12.12
CA ASP A 424 -16.90 -9.87 11.71
C ASP A 424 -16.98 -9.99 10.19
N LEU A 425 -15.83 -9.89 9.53
CA LEU A 425 -15.75 -10.05 8.08
C LEU A 425 -16.13 -11.47 7.61
N ALA A 426 -15.87 -12.50 8.40
CA ALA A 426 -16.26 -13.86 8.04
C ALA A 426 -17.79 -14.00 7.97
N ARG A 427 -18.50 -13.33 8.88
CA ARG A 427 -19.97 -13.23 8.81
C ARG A 427 -20.43 -12.44 7.60
N ILE A 428 -19.77 -11.31 7.26
CA ILE A 428 -20.12 -10.52 6.07
C ILE A 428 -19.88 -11.32 4.78
N VAL A 429 -18.84 -12.14 4.70
CA VAL A 429 -18.61 -13.05 3.57
C VAL A 429 -19.83 -13.95 3.36
N ARG A 430 -20.33 -14.57 4.41
CA ARG A 430 -21.46 -15.52 4.37
C ARG A 430 -22.80 -14.84 4.12
N ASP A 431 -23.05 -13.74 4.83
CA ASP A 431 -24.37 -13.09 4.91
C ASP A 431 -24.32 -11.66 4.35
N PRO A 432 -24.93 -11.41 3.17
CA PRO A 432 -24.97 -10.07 2.59
C PRO A 432 -25.80 -9.06 3.42
N ALA A 433 -26.60 -9.52 4.39
CA ALA A 433 -27.35 -8.66 5.31
C ALA A 433 -26.59 -8.39 6.62
N ALA A 434 -25.44 -9.04 6.85
CA ALA A 434 -24.64 -8.79 8.04
C ALA A 434 -24.23 -7.32 8.14
N PRO A 435 -24.21 -6.72 9.34
CA PRO A 435 -23.82 -5.33 9.51
C PRO A 435 -22.33 -5.14 9.20
N GLY A 436 -22.01 -4.09 8.46
CA GLY A 436 -20.66 -3.55 8.32
C GLY A 436 -20.38 -2.44 9.34
N ARG A 437 -19.36 -1.65 9.07
CA ARG A 437 -19.04 -0.46 9.85
C ARG A 437 -20.08 0.65 9.65
N GLU A 438 -20.32 1.46 10.67
CA GLU A 438 -21.04 2.73 10.53
C GLU A 438 -20.23 3.70 9.67
N TYR A 439 -18.92 3.71 9.87
CA TYR A 439 -17.93 4.48 9.13
C TYR A 439 -16.63 3.68 8.95
N ALA A 440 -15.88 3.98 7.92
CA ALA A 440 -14.49 3.57 7.77
C ALA A 440 -13.61 4.78 8.09
N LEU A 441 -12.87 4.69 9.22
CA LEU A 441 -11.96 5.73 9.68
C LEU A 441 -10.62 5.62 8.96
N HIS A 442 -10.06 6.77 8.59
CA HIS A 442 -8.77 6.90 7.96
C HIS A 442 -7.96 8.02 8.62
N ALA A 443 -6.66 7.81 8.76
CA ALA A 443 -5.73 8.86 9.17
C ALA A 443 -4.40 8.72 8.42
N THR A 444 -3.86 9.87 7.99
CA THR A 444 -2.50 9.94 7.46
C THR A 444 -1.78 11.15 8.05
N ASP A 445 -0.55 10.93 8.47
CA ASP A 445 0.29 11.90 9.18
C ASP A 445 1.68 11.94 8.52
N GLU A 446 1.74 11.68 7.24
CA GLU A 446 2.96 11.64 6.45
C GLU A 446 3.51 13.05 6.24
N VAL A 447 4.30 13.51 7.20
CA VAL A 447 4.94 14.85 7.16
C VAL A 447 6.17 14.87 6.24
N LEU A 448 6.63 13.70 5.82
CA LEU A 448 7.71 13.48 4.88
C LEU A 448 7.14 12.83 3.64
N THR A 449 7.40 13.37 2.48
CA THR A 449 7.24 12.61 1.25
C THR A 449 8.57 11.92 0.98
N GLU A 450 8.57 10.61 0.97
CA GLU A 450 9.76 9.84 0.61
C GLU A 450 10.28 10.32 -0.76
N PHE A 451 11.59 10.61 -0.84
CA PHE A 451 12.24 11.18 -2.03
C PHE A 451 11.77 12.57 -2.48
N ALA A 452 11.01 13.30 -1.69
CA ALA A 452 10.59 14.64 -2.07
C ALA A 452 11.73 15.64 -2.09
N LEU A 453 11.93 16.31 -3.24
CA LEU A 453 12.91 17.39 -3.38
C LEU A 453 12.47 18.69 -2.70
N LEU A 454 11.16 18.87 -2.53
CA LEU A 454 10.59 20.02 -1.85
C LEU A 454 9.77 19.53 -0.64
N PRO A 455 9.88 20.21 0.53
CA PRO A 455 8.95 20.02 1.61
C PRO A 455 7.54 20.46 1.18
N TYR A 456 6.54 20.02 1.92
CA TYR A 456 5.21 20.63 1.83
C TYR A 456 5.28 22.14 2.14
N ALA A 457 4.29 22.89 1.64
CA ALA A 457 4.15 24.30 2.00
C ALA A 457 4.09 24.45 3.52
N ALA A 458 4.72 25.50 4.05
CA ALA A 458 4.91 25.67 5.49
C ALA A 458 3.59 25.83 6.29
N ASP A 459 2.55 26.30 5.62
CA ASP A 459 1.20 26.51 6.14
C ASP A 459 0.23 25.36 5.77
N ALA A 460 0.68 24.36 5.03
CA ALA A 460 -0.16 23.21 4.69
C ALA A 460 -0.48 22.37 5.94
N PRO A 461 -1.75 22.02 6.18
CA PRO A 461 -2.12 21.11 7.24
C PRO A 461 -1.77 19.67 6.84
N LEU A 462 -0.83 19.03 7.57
CA LEU A 462 -0.25 17.75 7.20
C LEU A 462 -0.90 16.54 7.88
N HIS A 463 -1.77 16.77 8.87
CA HIS A 463 -2.45 15.70 9.60
C HIS A 463 -3.89 15.60 9.12
N VAL A 464 -4.21 14.46 8.54
CA VAL A 464 -5.52 14.19 7.95
C VAL A 464 -6.20 13.11 8.76
N ALA A 465 -7.36 13.41 9.30
CA ALA A 465 -8.25 12.42 9.86
C ALA A 465 -9.63 12.56 9.21
N GLY A 466 -10.23 11.44 8.85
CA GLY A 466 -11.54 11.51 8.21
C GLY A 466 -12.21 10.14 8.14
N MET A 467 -13.43 10.15 7.66
CA MET A 467 -14.26 8.96 7.59
C MET A 467 -15.10 8.92 6.33
N VAL A 468 -15.33 7.70 5.85
CA VAL A 468 -16.32 7.39 4.83
C VAL A 468 -17.51 6.74 5.51
N THR A 469 -18.69 7.29 5.32
CA THR A 469 -19.97 6.69 5.73
C THR A 469 -20.69 6.07 4.54
N ARG A 470 -21.91 5.62 4.71
CA ARG A 470 -22.70 5.05 3.62
C ARG A 470 -22.82 5.99 2.42
N ASN A 471 -23.06 7.27 2.67
CA ASN A 471 -23.40 8.24 1.63
C ASN A 471 -22.53 9.50 1.66
N THR A 472 -21.61 9.62 2.60
CA THR A 472 -20.88 10.87 2.85
C THR A 472 -19.42 10.57 3.16
N LYS A 473 -18.53 11.45 2.76
CA LYS A 473 -17.15 11.49 3.20
C LYS A 473 -16.89 12.83 3.90
N TYR A 474 -16.22 12.80 5.03
CA TYR A 474 -15.80 13.98 5.76
C TYR A 474 -14.38 13.83 6.27
N ALA A 475 -13.58 14.88 6.11
CA ALA A 475 -12.19 14.90 6.57
C ALA A 475 -11.83 16.26 7.16
N THR A 476 -11.00 16.24 8.19
CA THR A 476 -10.31 17.39 8.76
C THR A 476 -8.82 17.30 8.45
N TYR A 477 -8.25 18.44 8.11
CA TYR A 477 -6.84 18.65 7.82
C TYR A 477 -6.30 19.65 8.83
N THR A 478 -5.34 19.24 9.63
CA THR A 478 -4.84 20.04 10.75
C THR A 478 -3.32 20.04 10.82
N ASN A 479 -2.77 20.90 11.65
CA ASN A 479 -1.42 20.75 12.16
C ASN A 479 -1.47 20.44 13.66
N TRP A 480 -0.48 19.74 14.18
CA TRP A 480 -0.45 19.34 15.58
C TRP A 480 0.40 20.26 16.43
N ARG A 481 0.01 20.38 17.68
CA ARG A 481 0.86 20.94 18.73
C ARG A 481 2.15 20.10 18.82
N ALA A 482 3.27 20.77 18.95
CA ALA A 482 4.58 20.08 18.99
C ALA A 482 4.61 18.99 20.07
N ASN A 483 5.12 17.80 19.68
CA ASN A 483 5.24 16.62 20.52
C ASN A 483 3.91 16.08 21.08
N THR A 484 2.84 16.28 20.35
CA THR A 484 1.51 15.72 20.67
C THR A 484 0.81 15.24 19.40
N ILE A 485 -0.31 14.55 19.56
CA ILE A 485 -1.30 14.24 18.52
C ILE A 485 -2.56 15.11 18.70
N GLU A 486 -2.42 16.29 19.31
CA GLU A 486 -3.50 17.23 19.52
C GLU A 486 -3.52 18.29 18.42
N PRO A 487 -4.66 18.49 17.73
CA PRO A 487 -4.80 19.51 16.71
C PRO A 487 -4.51 20.91 17.26
N LEU A 488 -3.92 21.76 16.41
CA LEU A 488 -3.88 23.20 16.68
C LEU A 488 -5.30 23.76 16.58
N ALA A 489 -5.58 24.78 17.41
CA ALA A 489 -6.89 25.42 17.44
C ALA A 489 -7.18 26.32 16.21
N HIS A 490 -6.26 26.43 15.26
CA HIS A 490 -6.37 27.27 14.06
C HIS A 490 -5.71 26.62 12.86
N GLY A 491 -6.10 27.07 11.67
CA GLY A 491 -5.55 26.56 10.41
C GLY A 491 -6.13 25.19 10.00
N GLU A 492 -7.25 24.79 10.58
CA GLU A 492 -7.99 23.62 10.12
C GLU A 492 -8.64 23.90 8.76
N GLU A 493 -8.50 22.93 7.85
CA GLU A 493 -9.23 22.88 6.58
C GLU A 493 -10.09 21.61 6.56
N THR A 494 -11.19 21.62 5.83
CA THR A 494 -12.16 20.51 5.83
C THR A 494 -12.64 20.16 4.43
N GLU A 495 -13.00 18.91 4.24
CA GLU A 495 -13.69 18.42 3.05
C GLU A 495 -14.94 17.64 3.44
N LEU A 496 -16.04 17.90 2.74
CA LEU A 496 -17.31 17.20 2.88
C LEU A 496 -17.88 16.88 1.50
N TYR A 497 -18.16 15.61 1.24
CA TYR A 497 -18.74 15.13 -0.02
C TYR A 497 -20.00 14.34 0.22
N ASP A 498 -21.05 14.62 -0.56
CA ASP A 498 -22.29 13.83 -0.62
C ASP A 498 -22.22 12.85 -1.79
N HIS A 499 -21.90 11.61 -1.52
CA HIS A 499 -21.77 10.56 -2.52
C HIS A 499 -23.09 10.15 -3.19
N THR A 500 -24.22 10.73 -2.79
CA THR A 500 -25.50 10.53 -3.48
C THR A 500 -25.63 11.41 -4.71
N THR A 501 -24.80 12.45 -4.84
CA THR A 501 -24.72 13.31 -6.02
C THR A 501 -23.56 12.89 -6.92
N ARG A 502 -23.64 13.25 -8.21
CA ARG A 502 -22.55 12.96 -9.16
C ARG A 502 -21.27 13.70 -8.78
N GLU A 503 -21.37 14.97 -8.48
CA GLU A 503 -20.24 15.84 -8.13
C GLU A 503 -19.60 15.43 -6.80
N GLY A 504 -20.41 15.03 -5.82
CA GLY A 504 -19.93 14.49 -4.55
C GLY A 504 -19.32 13.09 -4.69
N TYR A 505 -19.90 12.23 -5.54
CA TYR A 505 -19.30 10.92 -5.86
C TYR A 505 -17.95 11.05 -6.56
N LEU A 506 -17.79 12.06 -7.41
CA LEU A 506 -16.52 12.42 -8.05
C LEU A 506 -15.61 13.26 -7.14
N GLU A 507 -16.07 13.61 -5.95
CA GLU A 507 -15.36 14.42 -4.96
C GLU A 507 -14.90 15.79 -5.52
N LEU A 508 -15.72 16.36 -6.40
CA LEU A 508 -15.47 17.66 -7.04
C LEU A 508 -16.05 18.84 -6.26
N ASP A 509 -17.23 18.68 -5.67
CA ASP A 509 -17.92 19.74 -4.92
C ASP A 509 -17.69 19.57 -3.41
N ASN A 510 -16.71 20.31 -2.86
CA ASN A 510 -16.49 20.36 -1.42
C ASN A 510 -17.60 21.18 -0.74
N LEU A 511 -18.45 20.52 0.03
CA LEU A 511 -19.59 21.12 0.75
C LEU A 511 -19.22 21.70 2.13
N ALA A 512 -17.94 21.58 2.55
CA ALA A 512 -17.49 22.10 3.82
C ALA A 512 -17.73 23.63 3.92
N GLY A 513 -18.15 24.10 5.08
CA GLY A 513 -18.55 25.48 5.32
C GLY A 513 -19.89 25.91 4.68
N ARG A 514 -20.53 25.00 3.90
CA ARG A 514 -21.78 25.29 3.16
C ARG A 514 -22.93 24.37 3.51
N SER A 515 -22.69 23.32 4.29
CA SER A 515 -23.69 22.29 4.58
C SER A 515 -23.96 22.14 6.07
N HIS A 516 -25.22 22.15 6.47
CA HIS A 516 -25.64 21.80 7.83
C HIS A 516 -25.31 20.36 8.25
N ALA A 517 -24.91 19.51 7.30
CA ALA A 517 -24.46 18.15 7.61
C ALA A 517 -23.07 18.14 8.26
N GLU A 518 -22.28 19.20 8.09
CA GLU A 518 -20.88 19.24 8.54
C GLU A 518 -20.77 19.08 10.06
N ASP A 519 -21.58 19.78 10.85
CA ASP A 519 -21.55 19.68 12.31
C ASP A 519 -21.80 18.25 12.80
N ARG A 520 -22.75 17.55 12.17
CA ARG A 520 -23.02 16.14 12.50
C ARG A 520 -21.87 15.24 12.11
N MET A 521 -21.27 15.47 10.94
CA MET A 521 -20.13 14.70 10.47
C MET A 521 -18.90 14.97 11.33
N ARG A 522 -18.65 16.21 11.73
CA ARG A 522 -17.60 16.59 12.67
C ARG A 522 -17.76 15.87 14.01
N THR A 523 -18.94 15.93 14.61
CA THR A 523 -19.24 15.23 15.87
C THR A 523 -19.01 13.73 15.76
N THR A 524 -19.42 13.13 14.64
CA THR A 524 -19.21 11.70 14.38
C THR A 524 -17.72 11.36 14.21
N LEU A 525 -16.96 12.20 13.48
CA LEU A 525 -15.52 12.02 13.30
C LEU A 525 -14.76 12.15 14.64
N GLU A 526 -15.10 13.14 15.44
CA GLU A 526 -14.50 13.32 16.78
C GLU A 526 -14.78 12.09 17.68
N ARG A 527 -15.99 11.53 17.61
CA ARG A 527 -16.31 10.26 18.29
C ARG A 527 -15.44 9.11 17.75
N ALA A 528 -15.35 8.97 16.43
CA ALA A 528 -14.55 7.93 15.80
C ALA A 528 -13.05 8.03 16.16
N ILE A 529 -12.51 9.24 16.21
CA ILE A 529 -11.13 9.49 16.65
C ILE A 529 -10.93 9.01 18.09
N ARG A 530 -11.83 9.36 19.01
CA ARG A 530 -11.71 8.93 20.41
C ARG A 530 -11.88 7.42 20.58
N GLU A 531 -12.83 6.81 19.87
CA GLU A 531 -13.22 5.41 20.05
C GLU A 531 -12.36 4.42 19.28
N GLU A 532 -11.72 4.84 18.16
CA GLU A 532 -10.90 3.96 17.33
C GLU A 532 -9.45 4.42 17.21
N LEU A 533 -9.20 5.66 16.73
CA LEU A 533 -7.86 6.15 16.44
C LEU A 533 -7.02 6.33 17.72
N HIS A 534 -7.67 6.86 18.76
CA HIS A 534 -7.08 7.09 20.09
C HIS A 534 -7.61 6.10 21.14
N ALA A 535 -8.26 5.02 20.72
CA ALA A 535 -8.75 4.02 21.65
C ALA A 535 -7.61 3.51 22.57
N PRO A 536 -7.85 3.42 23.88
CA PRO A 536 -6.82 2.98 24.81
C PRO A 536 -6.38 1.55 24.50
N LEU A 537 -5.09 1.34 24.63
CA LEU A 537 -4.48 0.03 24.46
C LEU A 537 -4.36 -0.72 25.80
N PRO A 538 -4.32 -2.05 25.81
CA PRO A 538 -3.91 -2.83 26.95
C PRO A 538 -2.57 -2.34 27.52
N PHE A 539 -2.41 -2.37 28.82
CA PHE A 539 -1.21 -1.87 29.51
C PHE A 539 0.10 -2.41 28.93
N THR A 540 0.11 -3.65 28.47
CA THR A 540 1.27 -4.30 27.84
C THR A 540 1.74 -3.63 26.55
N LEU A 541 0.87 -2.89 25.85
CA LEU A 541 1.17 -2.23 24.56
C LEU A 541 1.47 -0.72 24.71
N VAL A 542 1.18 -0.12 25.87
CA VAL A 542 1.33 1.33 26.08
C VAL A 542 2.78 1.81 25.88
N ASN A 543 3.77 1.02 26.29
CA ASN A 543 5.16 1.39 26.13
C ASN A 543 5.61 1.33 24.65
N ALA A 544 5.14 0.34 23.89
CA ALA A 544 5.39 0.24 22.46
C ALA A 544 4.75 1.43 21.70
N GLN A 545 3.50 1.78 22.03
CA GLN A 545 2.84 2.97 21.49
C GLN A 545 3.63 4.24 21.78
N ARG A 546 4.02 4.44 23.03
CA ARG A 546 4.80 5.62 23.44
C ARG A 546 6.10 5.73 22.66
N GLY A 547 6.86 4.64 22.53
CA GLY A 547 8.10 4.61 21.77
C GLY A 547 7.90 4.99 20.32
N GLY A 548 6.85 4.47 19.66
CA GLY A 548 6.49 4.82 18.29
C GLY A 548 6.13 6.30 18.12
N LEU A 549 5.31 6.86 19.03
CA LEU A 549 4.94 8.26 19.00
C LEU A 549 6.14 9.20 19.27
N GLU A 550 7.02 8.85 20.21
CA GLU A 550 8.25 9.62 20.48
C GLU A 550 9.17 9.63 19.25
N GLU A 551 9.30 8.51 18.56
CA GLU A 551 10.04 8.44 17.29
C GLU A 551 9.40 9.33 16.23
N TYR A 552 8.08 9.26 16.07
CA TYR A 552 7.35 10.12 15.16
C TYR A 552 7.59 11.61 15.46
N TYR A 553 7.46 12.04 16.72
CA TYR A 553 7.70 13.46 17.11
C TYR A 553 9.12 13.91 16.78
N ARG A 554 10.11 13.04 17.01
CA ARG A 554 11.51 13.33 16.68
C ARG A 554 11.71 13.50 15.17
N LEU A 555 11.11 12.62 14.36
CA LEU A 555 11.17 12.69 12.90
C LEU A 555 10.47 13.94 12.36
N ALA A 556 9.28 14.24 12.84
CA ALA A 556 8.53 15.44 12.46
C ALA A 556 9.24 16.74 12.86
N ALA A 557 9.90 16.78 14.02
CA ALA A 557 10.72 17.91 14.45
C ALA A 557 11.96 18.08 13.57
N ALA A 558 12.64 16.98 13.24
CA ALA A 558 13.82 16.99 12.37
C ALA A 558 13.45 17.50 10.96
N GLU A 559 12.31 17.09 10.43
CA GLU A 559 11.84 17.57 9.12
C GLU A 559 11.55 19.08 9.14
N ARG A 560 10.88 19.57 10.14
CA ARG A 560 10.64 21.02 10.30
C ARG A 560 11.95 21.83 10.41
N ALA A 561 12.98 21.26 11.02
CA ALA A 561 14.30 21.88 11.16
C ALA A 561 15.17 21.76 9.90
N ASN A 562 14.87 20.81 9.00
CA ASN A 562 15.63 20.61 7.77
C ASN A 562 15.46 21.79 6.83
N SER A 563 16.57 22.47 6.54
CA SER A 563 16.56 23.49 5.49
C SER A 563 16.38 22.83 4.12
N ARG A 564 15.73 23.56 3.20
CA ARG A 564 15.60 23.15 1.78
C ARG A 564 16.92 22.68 1.17
N THR A 565 18.03 23.32 1.55
CA THR A 565 19.37 22.98 1.04
C THR A 565 19.88 21.61 1.52
N HIS A 566 19.61 21.25 2.78
CA HIS A 566 19.99 19.94 3.32
C HIS A 566 19.19 18.82 2.65
N ARG A 567 17.90 19.03 2.45
CA ARG A 567 17.03 18.09 1.76
C ARG A 567 17.47 17.86 0.31
N LEU A 568 17.73 18.92 -0.44
CA LEU A 568 18.25 18.83 -1.82
C LEU A 568 19.54 18.02 -1.90
N ARG A 569 20.50 18.22 -0.98
CA ARG A 569 21.74 17.45 -0.94
C ARG A 569 21.50 15.97 -0.62
N ALA A 570 20.63 15.67 0.34
CA ALA A 570 20.31 14.30 0.72
C ALA A 570 19.64 13.54 -0.44
N VAL A 571 18.70 14.16 -1.11
CA VAL A 571 18.01 13.56 -2.26
C VAL A 571 18.95 13.44 -3.46
N GLN A 572 19.80 14.41 -3.76
CA GLN A 572 20.81 14.30 -4.81
C GLN A 572 21.77 13.14 -4.55
N LYS A 573 22.22 12.95 -3.30
CA LYS A 573 23.04 11.80 -2.93
C LYS A 573 22.30 10.47 -3.15
N LEU A 574 21.04 10.39 -2.77
CA LEU A 574 20.21 9.20 -2.99
C LEU A 574 20.00 8.93 -4.48
N ILE A 575 19.70 9.97 -5.28
CA ILE A 575 19.61 9.87 -6.73
C ILE A 575 20.89 9.27 -7.31
N SER A 576 22.06 9.81 -6.95
CA SER A 576 23.35 9.30 -7.41
C SER A 576 23.58 7.83 -6.99
N GLN A 577 23.14 7.43 -5.78
CA GLN A 577 23.23 6.04 -5.34
C GLN A 577 22.33 5.11 -6.17
N ILE A 578 21.11 5.54 -6.48
CA ILE A 578 20.18 4.80 -7.33
C ILE A 578 20.74 4.69 -8.76
N GLU A 579 21.24 5.77 -9.32
CA GLU A 579 21.86 5.77 -10.66
C GLU A 579 23.07 4.84 -10.76
N HIS A 580 23.86 4.69 -9.69
CA HIS A 580 24.99 3.76 -9.65
C HIS A 580 24.61 2.30 -9.44
N GLN A 581 23.39 2.03 -8.95
CA GLN A 581 22.88 0.66 -8.75
C GLN A 581 22.11 0.14 -9.97
N LEU A 582 21.95 0.96 -10.99
CA LEU A 582 21.28 0.59 -12.22
C LEU A 582 22.28 0.02 -13.20
N PRO A 583 21.99 -1.13 -13.86
CA PRO A 583 22.89 -1.75 -14.82
C PRO A 583 23.10 -0.89 -16.08
#